data_8a6a99699cefe4f44cdbbee562a2768a
#
_entry.id   8a6a99699cefe4f44cdbbee562a2768a
#
_cell.length_a   1.000
_cell.length_b   1.000
_cell.length_c   1.000
_cell.angle_alpha   90.00
_cell.angle_beta   90.00
_cell.angle_gamma   90.00
#
_symmetry.space_group_name_H-M   'P 1'
#
loop_
_entity.id
_entity.type
_entity.pdbx_description
1 polymer ?
#
loop_
_entity_poly.entity_id
_entity_poly.type
_entity_poly.pdbx_seq_one_letter_code
_entity_poly.pdbx_strand_id
1 'polypeptide(L)'
;MNGSYTCIRPDDLFNQLAAGMTRGVALFGATGSIGESTLSVIRAHPERFHLDVVSAHASIEKLVRIVDEFQPKHVVLTDPAGADELLAQLPHHFKGSVSFGEAALAEAATGADVDVVMAAIVGGAGLLSTYAAVKAGKVVCLANKESLVMGGELMMQAAKASGASLIPIDSEHNAIFQCLPMGYAAGEEIAGLRQLILTCSGGPFRTATTASMQSATPAEAIAHPNWSMGQKISVDSATLMNKGLELIEATHLFQVDQSAIEVVIHPESAIHSMVEYADGSVLAQLGSADMRIPIAHALGYPERLAMDVERLSLSALGSMHFDPVDHEKFPALGLARAASEAGGDRPVVLNAANEIAVDAFLHARIGFMDISPLVDQCLNQIASQPISCLEDVLAIDRMVRQTAVELIGERA
;
A
#
# COMPACT_ATOMS: atom_id res chain seq x y z
N MET A 1 -27.86 10.78 20.13
CA MET A 1 -27.22 9.84 21.06
C MET A 1 -25.80 9.65 20.54
N ASN A 2 -24.84 10.35 21.12
CA ASN A 2 -23.44 10.24 20.72
C ASN A 2 -22.86 8.97 21.33
N GLY A 3 -23.00 7.86 20.62
CA GLY A 3 -22.24 6.67 20.95
C GLY A 3 -20.78 6.90 20.54
N SER A 4 -19.90 7.09 21.49
CA SER A 4 -18.46 7.04 21.29
C SER A 4 -18.09 5.60 20.93
N TYR A 5 -18.05 5.30 19.64
CA TYR A 5 -17.43 4.06 19.15
C TYR A 5 -15.92 4.25 19.27
N THR A 6 -15.32 3.69 20.30
CA THR A 6 -13.87 3.57 20.41
C THR A 6 -13.39 2.52 19.42
N CYS A 7 -12.56 2.90 18.44
CA CYS A 7 -11.76 1.93 17.70
C CYS A 7 -10.94 1.12 18.71
N ILE A 8 -10.83 -0.18 18.51
CA ILE A 8 -9.91 -0.99 19.31
C ILE A 8 -8.50 -0.50 18.99
N ARG A 9 -7.77 -0.05 20.01
CA ARG A 9 -6.38 0.33 19.82
C ARG A 9 -5.56 -0.89 19.43
N PRO A 10 -4.56 -0.75 18.56
CA PRO A 10 -3.69 -1.86 18.22
C PRO A 10 -3.14 -2.57 19.45
N ASP A 11 -2.77 -1.85 20.49
CA ASP A 11 -2.30 -2.42 21.77
C ASP A 11 -3.30 -3.34 22.43
N ASP A 12 -4.58 -2.97 22.46
CA ASP A 12 -5.63 -3.77 23.09
C ASP A 12 -5.87 -5.07 22.33
N LEU A 13 -5.80 -5.04 21.01
CA LEU A 13 -5.97 -6.20 20.16
C LEU A 13 -4.75 -7.14 20.26
N PHE A 14 -3.53 -6.60 20.25
CA PHE A 14 -2.31 -7.39 20.44
C PHE A 14 -2.15 -7.94 21.86
N ASN A 15 -2.63 -7.24 22.88
CA ASN A 15 -2.61 -7.73 24.26
C ASN A 15 -3.66 -8.81 24.53
N GLN A 16 -4.76 -8.85 23.74
CA GLN A 16 -5.76 -9.93 23.78
C GLN A 16 -5.22 -11.25 23.21
N LEU A 17 -4.23 -11.18 22.30
CA LEU A 17 -3.49 -12.34 21.83
C LEU A 17 -2.53 -12.75 22.96
N ALA A 18 -2.96 -13.71 23.77
CA ALA A 18 -2.30 -14.13 25.01
C ALA A 18 -0.77 -14.25 24.85
N ALA A 19 -0.04 -13.71 25.83
CA ALA A 19 1.40 -13.83 25.90
C ALA A 19 1.83 -15.32 25.80
N GLY A 20 2.54 -15.67 24.70
CA GLY A 20 3.05 -17.01 24.45
C GLY A 20 2.32 -17.80 23.35
N MET A 21 1.29 -17.28 22.70
CA MET A 21 0.70 -17.90 21.50
C MET A 21 1.30 -17.28 20.23
N THR A 22 1.60 -18.14 19.26
CA THR A 22 2.02 -17.70 17.91
C THR A 22 0.81 -17.11 17.18
N ARG A 23 1.01 -16.02 16.42
CA ARG A 23 -0.05 -15.36 15.64
C ARG A 23 -0.19 -15.99 14.28
N GLY A 24 -1.45 -16.26 13.88
CA GLY A 24 -1.78 -16.72 12.53
C GLY A 24 -1.79 -15.57 11.53
N VAL A 25 -0.94 -15.65 10.51
CA VAL A 25 -0.80 -14.63 9.47
C VAL A 25 -1.42 -15.11 8.17
N ALA A 26 -2.32 -14.30 7.61
CA ALA A 26 -2.74 -14.42 6.21
C ALA A 26 -1.90 -13.46 5.35
N LEU A 27 -1.13 -13.99 4.41
CA LEU A 27 -0.27 -13.23 3.51
C LEU A 27 -0.87 -13.20 2.11
N PHE A 28 -1.43 -12.06 1.72
CA PHE A 28 -1.99 -11.83 0.39
C PHE A 28 -0.97 -11.20 -0.54
N GLY A 29 -0.74 -11.84 -1.71
CA GLY A 29 0.33 -11.41 -2.61
C GLY A 29 1.72 -11.90 -2.20
N ALA A 30 1.83 -13.12 -1.68
CA ALA A 30 3.04 -13.70 -1.10
C ALA A 30 4.24 -13.76 -2.05
N THR A 31 4.02 -13.78 -3.35
CA THR A 31 5.06 -13.90 -4.40
C THR A 31 5.64 -12.55 -4.86
N GLY A 32 5.09 -11.44 -4.35
CA GLY A 32 5.58 -10.07 -4.58
C GLY A 32 6.70 -9.67 -3.61
N SER A 33 7.27 -8.47 -3.80
CA SER A 33 8.38 -7.96 -2.97
C SER A 33 8.01 -7.80 -1.50
N ILE A 34 6.80 -7.29 -1.20
CA ILE A 34 6.30 -7.19 0.18
C ILE A 34 6.05 -8.59 0.76
N GLY A 35 5.51 -9.51 -0.06
CA GLY A 35 5.33 -10.91 0.34
C GLY A 35 6.63 -11.57 0.76
N GLU A 36 7.66 -11.49 -0.06
CA GLU A 36 9.00 -12.03 0.23
C GLU A 36 9.63 -11.39 1.49
N SER A 37 9.47 -10.08 1.66
CA SER A 37 9.94 -9.38 2.86
C SER A 37 9.16 -9.82 4.11
N THR A 38 7.86 -10.06 3.99
CA THR A 38 7.02 -10.59 5.08
C THR A 38 7.44 -12.00 5.47
N LEU A 39 7.66 -12.88 4.48
CA LEU A 39 8.16 -14.23 4.72
C LEU A 39 9.53 -14.22 5.41
N SER A 40 10.40 -13.26 5.07
CA SER A 40 11.68 -13.06 5.77
C SER A 40 11.50 -12.72 7.25
N VAL A 41 10.51 -11.88 7.59
CA VAL A 41 10.19 -11.55 8.99
C VAL A 41 9.63 -12.76 9.73
N ILE A 42 8.66 -13.48 9.13
CA ILE A 42 8.07 -14.69 9.73
C ILE A 42 9.14 -15.76 9.97
N ARG A 43 10.05 -15.96 9.00
CA ARG A 43 11.17 -16.92 9.11
C ARG A 43 12.13 -16.55 10.23
N ALA A 44 12.35 -15.25 10.49
CA ALA A 44 13.21 -14.79 11.58
C ALA A 44 12.57 -14.95 12.97
N HIS A 45 11.23 -15.07 13.04
CA HIS A 45 10.48 -15.12 14.30
C HIS A 45 9.42 -16.25 14.31
N PRO A 46 9.83 -17.53 14.09
CA PRO A 46 8.89 -18.66 14.01
C PRO A 46 8.19 -18.94 15.35
N GLU A 47 8.72 -18.46 16.46
CA GLU A 47 8.09 -18.53 17.79
C GLU A 47 6.94 -17.53 17.96
N ARG A 48 6.85 -16.52 17.08
CA ARG A 48 5.86 -15.44 17.15
C ARG A 48 4.78 -15.55 16.09
N PHE A 49 5.11 -16.10 14.91
CA PHE A 49 4.24 -16.11 13.74
C PHE A 49 4.21 -17.46 13.05
N HIS A 50 3.06 -17.83 12.55
CA HIS A 50 2.91 -18.92 11.59
C HIS A 50 2.04 -18.45 10.41
N LEU A 51 2.28 -19.02 9.23
CA LEU A 51 1.56 -18.68 8.03
C LEU A 51 0.32 -19.56 7.92
N ASP A 52 -0.87 -19.00 8.17
CA ASP A 52 -2.14 -19.74 8.05
C ASP A 52 -2.68 -19.73 6.63
N VAL A 53 -2.65 -18.55 5.99
CA VAL A 53 -3.15 -18.37 4.63
C VAL A 53 -2.07 -17.77 3.77
N VAL A 54 -1.89 -18.28 2.56
CA VAL A 54 -1.02 -17.71 1.56
C VAL A 54 -1.74 -17.56 0.24
N SER A 55 -1.52 -16.45 -0.46
CA SER A 55 -2.08 -16.28 -1.79
C SER A 55 -1.07 -15.79 -2.82
N ALA A 56 -1.31 -16.19 -4.07
CA ALA A 56 -0.68 -15.65 -5.26
C ALA A 56 -1.72 -15.47 -6.37
N HIS A 57 -1.40 -14.65 -7.40
CA HIS A 57 -2.26 -14.54 -8.57
C HIS A 57 -2.00 -15.71 -9.54
N ALA A 58 -0.81 -15.76 -10.15
CA ALA A 58 -0.46 -16.75 -11.15
C ALA A 58 0.96 -17.36 -10.96
N SER A 59 1.72 -16.93 -9.93
CA SER A 59 3.11 -17.37 -9.72
C SER A 59 3.17 -18.72 -8.99
N ILE A 60 2.81 -19.81 -9.69
CA ILE A 60 2.64 -21.15 -9.10
C ILE A 60 3.94 -21.67 -8.51
N GLU A 61 5.05 -21.64 -9.26
CA GLU A 61 6.34 -22.17 -8.79
C GLU A 61 6.82 -21.53 -7.49
N LYS A 62 6.68 -20.18 -7.37
CA LYS A 62 7.00 -19.48 -6.13
C LYS A 62 6.04 -19.85 -5.00
N LEU A 63 4.75 -19.95 -5.30
CA LEU A 63 3.74 -20.31 -4.32
C LEU A 63 3.99 -21.72 -3.74
N VAL A 64 4.33 -22.68 -4.59
CA VAL A 64 4.68 -24.06 -4.18
C VAL A 64 5.88 -24.09 -3.24
N ARG A 65 6.93 -23.30 -3.52
CA ARG A 65 8.09 -23.19 -2.61
C ARG A 65 7.71 -22.62 -1.24
N ILE A 66 6.83 -21.60 -1.22
CA ILE A 66 6.32 -21.03 0.03
C ILE A 66 5.51 -22.06 0.79
N VAL A 67 4.66 -22.83 0.11
CA VAL A 67 3.87 -23.92 0.72
C VAL A 67 4.78 -25.01 1.28
N ASP A 68 5.84 -25.38 0.57
CA ASP A 68 6.80 -26.39 1.01
C ASP A 68 7.54 -25.95 2.29
N GLU A 69 7.95 -24.69 2.37
CA GLU A 69 8.70 -24.15 3.50
C GLU A 69 7.81 -23.88 4.73
N PHE A 70 6.68 -23.18 4.53
CA PHE A 70 5.90 -22.64 5.66
C PHE A 70 4.69 -23.50 6.05
N GLN A 71 4.29 -24.47 5.22
CA GLN A 71 3.18 -25.38 5.49
C GLN A 71 1.88 -24.66 5.92
N PRO A 72 1.37 -23.70 5.14
CA PRO A 72 0.16 -22.97 5.49
C PRO A 72 -1.05 -23.89 5.58
N LYS A 73 -2.07 -23.51 6.36
CA LYS A 73 -3.34 -24.27 6.43
C LYS A 73 -4.19 -24.09 5.18
N HIS A 74 -4.06 -22.93 4.50
CA HIS A 74 -4.87 -22.60 3.33
C HIS A 74 -4.05 -21.88 2.25
N VAL A 75 -4.24 -22.31 1.02
CA VAL A 75 -3.60 -21.73 -0.17
C VAL A 75 -4.67 -21.19 -1.11
N VAL A 76 -4.51 -19.95 -1.56
CA VAL A 76 -5.43 -19.31 -2.51
C VAL A 76 -4.68 -18.91 -3.77
N LEU A 77 -5.10 -19.43 -4.92
CA LEU A 77 -4.65 -18.95 -6.23
C LEU A 77 -5.79 -18.12 -6.85
N THR A 78 -5.57 -16.81 -7.05
CA THR A 78 -6.64 -15.94 -7.52
C THR A 78 -6.90 -16.06 -9.02
N ASP A 79 -5.93 -16.52 -9.82
CA ASP A 79 -6.16 -16.92 -11.21
C ASP A 79 -6.55 -18.42 -11.29
N PRO A 80 -7.82 -18.74 -11.55
CA PRO A 80 -8.27 -20.13 -11.61
C PRO A 80 -7.69 -20.92 -12.79
N ALA A 81 -7.13 -20.26 -13.80
CA ALA A 81 -6.50 -20.92 -14.96
C ALA A 81 -5.31 -21.79 -14.55
N GLY A 82 -4.63 -21.45 -13.45
CA GLY A 82 -3.49 -22.20 -12.90
C GLY A 82 -3.88 -23.34 -11.93
N ALA A 83 -5.17 -23.64 -11.74
CA ALA A 83 -5.63 -24.58 -10.70
C ALA A 83 -5.03 -25.98 -10.83
N ASP A 84 -5.11 -26.59 -12.00
CA ASP A 84 -4.63 -27.96 -12.24
C ASP A 84 -3.10 -28.04 -12.07
N GLU A 85 -2.39 -27.00 -12.54
CA GLU A 85 -0.94 -26.92 -12.41
C GLU A 85 -0.51 -26.81 -10.94
N LEU A 86 -1.17 -25.93 -10.16
CA LEU A 86 -0.90 -25.81 -8.73
C LEU A 86 -1.13 -27.12 -8.00
N LEU A 87 -2.27 -27.77 -8.21
CA LEU A 87 -2.62 -29.03 -7.55
C LEU A 87 -1.61 -30.15 -7.88
N ALA A 88 -1.10 -30.19 -9.11
CA ALA A 88 -0.11 -31.17 -9.54
C ALA A 88 1.29 -30.95 -8.93
N GLN A 89 1.65 -29.71 -8.59
CA GLN A 89 2.96 -29.35 -8.06
C GLN A 89 3.01 -29.23 -6.53
N LEU A 90 1.88 -29.27 -5.82
CA LEU A 90 1.87 -29.18 -4.35
C LEU A 90 2.64 -30.36 -3.73
N PRO A 91 3.43 -30.07 -2.66
CA PRO A 91 4.17 -31.11 -1.94
C PRO A 91 3.24 -32.21 -1.39
N HIS A 92 3.63 -33.48 -1.51
CA HIS A 92 2.82 -34.61 -1.02
C HIS A 92 2.52 -34.56 0.49
N HIS A 93 3.35 -33.87 1.27
CA HIS A 93 3.17 -33.71 2.72
C HIS A 93 2.25 -32.52 3.07
N PHE A 94 1.92 -31.65 2.12
CA PHE A 94 0.97 -30.57 2.36
C PHE A 94 -0.41 -31.14 2.76
N LYS A 95 -0.96 -30.64 3.87
CA LYS A 95 -2.23 -31.12 4.45
C LYS A 95 -3.30 -30.02 4.49
N GLY A 96 -2.97 -28.82 4.03
CA GLY A 96 -3.89 -27.71 3.97
C GLY A 96 -4.93 -27.83 2.88
N SER A 97 -5.80 -26.86 2.81
CA SER A 97 -6.82 -26.70 1.76
C SER A 97 -6.34 -25.75 0.66
N VAL A 98 -6.95 -25.89 -0.52
CA VAL A 98 -6.69 -25.02 -1.67
C VAL A 98 -8.01 -24.45 -2.17
N SER A 99 -8.03 -23.18 -2.49
CA SER A 99 -9.18 -22.53 -3.14
C SER A 99 -8.74 -21.56 -4.24
N PHE A 100 -9.70 -21.11 -5.06
CA PHE A 100 -9.42 -20.38 -6.27
C PHE A 100 -10.33 -19.15 -6.41
N GLY A 101 -9.76 -18.08 -6.97
CA GLY A 101 -10.48 -16.86 -7.29
C GLY A 101 -10.52 -15.82 -6.16
N GLU A 102 -10.94 -14.61 -6.50
CA GLU A 102 -10.96 -13.46 -5.58
C GLU A 102 -11.96 -13.62 -4.43
N ALA A 103 -13.11 -14.28 -4.69
CA ALA A 103 -14.11 -14.53 -3.65
C ALA A 103 -13.57 -15.46 -2.56
N ALA A 104 -12.82 -16.50 -2.94
CA ALA A 104 -12.16 -17.40 -2.00
C ALA A 104 -11.09 -16.68 -1.17
N LEU A 105 -10.39 -15.71 -1.77
CA LEU A 105 -9.42 -14.90 -1.06
C LEU A 105 -10.10 -14.00 -0.01
N ALA A 106 -11.23 -13.37 -0.37
CA ALA A 106 -11.99 -12.55 0.57
C ALA A 106 -12.55 -13.40 1.74
N GLU A 107 -12.98 -14.63 1.48
CA GLU A 107 -13.40 -15.58 2.52
C GLU A 107 -12.24 -15.98 3.43
N ALA A 108 -11.08 -16.30 2.85
CA ALA A 108 -9.88 -16.68 3.59
C ALA A 108 -9.39 -15.56 4.54
N ALA A 109 -9.63 -14.28 4.18
CA ALA A 109 -9.34 -13.14 5.03
C ALA A 109 -10.10 -13.15 6.37
N THR A 110 -11.24 -13.84 6.44
CA THR A 110 -12.12 -13.86 7.60
C THR A 110 -11.91 -15.07 8.51
N GLY A 111 -11.00 -15.97 8.15
CA GLY A 111 -10.74 -17.22 8.87
C GLY A 111 -10.55 -17.04 10.38
N ALA A 112 -11.08 -17.95 11.20
CA ALA A 112 -11.00 -17.84 12.66
C ALA A 112 -9.56 -17.92 13.19
N ASP A 113 -8.69 -18.66 12.51
CA ASP A 113 -7.28 -18.84 12.88
C ASP A 113 -6.39 -17.67 12.39
N VAL A 114 -6.94 -16.75 11.59
CA VAL A 114 -6.22 -15.57 11.10
C VAL A 114 -6.31 -14.44 12.10
N ASP A 115 -5.20 -14.06 12.69
CA ASP A 115 -5.09 -12.91 13.60
C ASP A 115 -4.72 -11.64 12.83
N VAL A 116 -3.78 -11.76 11.89
CA VAL A 116 -3.19 -10.66 11.14
C VAL A 116 -3.31 -10.93 9.64
N VAL A 117 -3.75 -9.94 8.88
CA VAL A 117 -3.76 -9.98 7.42
C VAL A 117 -2.69 -9.01 6.89
N MET A 118 -1.69 -9.53 6.19
CA MET A 118 -0.75 -8.73 5.39
C MET A 118 -1.36 -8.52 4.01
N ALA A 119 -1.92 -7.35 3.76
CA ALA A 119 -2.57 -6.98 2.51
C ALA A 119 -1.54 -6.42 1.53
N ALA A 120 -0.90 -7.28 0.72
CA ALA A 120 0.20 -6.93 -0.18
C ALA A 120 -0.10 -7.21 -1.66
N ILE A 121 -1.36 -7.25 -2.06
CA ILE A 121 -1.77 -7.31 -3.47
C ILE A 121 -1.70 -5.90 -4.05
N VAL A 122 -1.05 -5.75 -5.20
CA VAL A 122 -0.84 -4.46 -5.86
C VAL A 122 -2.11 -3.99 -6.58
N GLY A 123 -2.40 -2.69 -6.51
CA GLY A 123 -3.50 -2.07 -7.25
C GLY A 123 -4.88 -2.34 -6.68
N GLY A 124 -5.91 -1.99 -7.44
CA GLY A 124 -7.32 -2.14 -7.04
C GLY A 124 -7.76 -3.59 -6.77
N ALA A 125 -7.02 -4.58 -7.28
CA ALA A 125 -7.31 -6.01 -7.07
C ALA A 125 -7.27 -6.43 -5.59
N GLY A 126 -6.52 -5.73 -4.74
CA GLY A 126 -6.46 -6.01 -3.31
C GLY A 126 -7.65 -5.50 -2.49
N LEU A 127 -8.49 -4.65 -3.06
CA LEU A 127 -9.55 -3.94 -2.33
C LEU A 127 -10.55 -4.90 -1.65
N LEU A 128 -11.06 -5.89 -2.38
CA LEU A 128 -12.10 -6.80 -1.89
C LEU A 128 -11.63 -7.61 -0.67
N SER A 129 -10.46 -8.22 -0.76
CA SER A 129 -9.90 -9.03 0.32
C SER A 129 -9.48 -8.19 1.53
N THR A 130 -8.94 -7.00 1.30
CA THR A 130 -8.59 -6.05 2.38
C THR A 130 -9.84 -5.59 3.11
N TYR A 131 -10.90 -5.22 2.39
CA TYR A 131 -12.17 -4.81 2.99
C TYR A 131 -12.84 -5.95 3.76
N ALA A 132 -12.78 -7.20 3.27
CA ALA A 132 -13.27 -8.37 3.99
C ALA A 132 -12.54 -8.59 5.31
N ALA A 133 -11.21 -8.46 5.33
CA ALA A 133 -10.41 -8.53 6.55
C ALA A 133 -10.79 -7.47 7.58
N VAL A 134 -10.97 -6.22 7.11
CA VAL A 134 -11.41 -5.10 7.97
C VAL A 134 -12.80 -5.37 8.53
N LYS A 135 -13.75 -5.80 7.72
CA LYS A 135 -15.11 -6.14 8.20
C LYS A 135 -15.12 -7.27 9.21
N ALA A 136 -14.16 -8.19 9.13
CA ALA A 136 -14.01 -9.30 10.07
C ALA A 136 -13.28 -8.90 11.38
N GLY A 137 -12.92 -7.62 11.56
CA GLY A 137 -12.27 -7.12 12.78
C GLY A 137 -10.82 -7.57 12.93
N LYS A 138 -10.11 -7.87 11.82
CA LYS A 138 -8.72 -8.33 11.85
C LYS A 138 -7.73 -7.18 12.06
N VAL A 139 -6.52 -7.52 12.51
CA VAL A 139 -5.37 -6.62 12.33
C VAL A 139 -4.97 -6.66 10.86
N VAL A 140 -5.02 -5.53 10.18
CA VAL A 140 -4.66 -5.43 8.78
C VAL A 140 -3.38 -4.61 8.64
N CYS A 141 -2.28 -5.29 8.30
CA CYS A 141 -1.02 -4.69 7.91
C CYS A 141 -1.16 -4.26 6.44
N LEU A 142 -1.43 -2.98 6.22
CA LEU A 142 -1.83 -2.44 4.94
C LEU A 142 -0.62 -2.03 4.10
N ALA A 143 -0.26 -2.86 3.12
CA ALA A 143 0.76 -2.56 2.11
C ALA A 143 0.14 -2.17 0.75
N ASN A 144 -1.17 -2.38 0.58
CA ASN A 144 -1.94 -2.00 -0.60
C ASN A 144 -2.59 -0.63 -0.39
N LYS A 145 -1.87 0.44 -0.74
CA LYS A 145 -2.37 1.81 -0.61
C LYS A 145 -3.60 2.09 -1.47
N GLU A 146 -3.68 1.44 -2.63
CA GLU A 146 -4.77 1.62 -3.57
C GLU A 146 -6.13 1.26 -2.94
N SER A 147 -6.17 0.31 -2.03
CA SER A 147 -7.40 -0.03 -1.29
C SER A 147 -7.94 1.14 -0.46
N LEU A 148 -7.07 1.92 0.20
CA LEU A 148 -7.50 3.15 0.92
C LEU A 148 -7.76 4.31 -0.03
N VAL A 149 -7.01 4.45 -1.11
CA VAL A 149 -7.27 5.47 -2.12
C VAL A 149 -8.66 5.30 -2.72
N MET A 150 -9.04 4.06 -3.05
CA MET A 150 -10.31 3.76 -3.71
C MET A 150 -11.49 3.68 -2.73
N GLY A 151 -11.30 3.05 -1.58
CA GLY A 151 -12.37 2.75 -0.63
C GLY A 151 -12.17 3.37 0.76
N GLY A 152 -11.34 4.41 0.89
CA GLY A 152 -10.87 4.90 2.18
C GLY A 152 -11.96 5.20 3.18
N GLU A 153 -12.97 5.96 2.80
CA GLU A 153 -14.09 6.30 3.69
C GLU A 153 -14.87 5.06 4.13
N LEU A 154 -15.21 4.16 3.19
CA LEU A 154 -15.88 2.89 3.49
C LEU A 154 -15.02 1.99 4.37
N MET A 155 -13.70 1.94 4.10
CA MET A 155 -12.74 1.15 4.84
C MET A 155 -12.63 1.63 6.30
N MET A 156 -12.51 2.95 6.51
CA MET A 156 -12.41 3.53 7.85
C MET A 156 -13.71 3.38 8.64
N GLN A 157 -14.87 3.51 7.98
CA GLN A 157 -16.17 3.23 8.60
C GLN A 157 -16.30 1.77 9.00
N ALA A 158 -15.88 0.84 8.12
CA ALA A 158 -15.89 -0.59 8.40
C ALA A 158 -14.94 -0.95 9.56
N ALA A 159 -13.72 -0.37 9.58
CA ALA A 159 -12.77 -0.57 10.66
C ALA A 159 -13.33 -0.11 12.02
N LYS A 160 -13.94 1.06 12.04
CA LYS A 160 -14.60 1.59 13.24
C LYS A 160 -15.77 0.70 13.71
N ALA A 161 -16.55 0.17 12.78
CA ALA A 161 -17.71 -0.68 13.10
C ALA A 161 -17.31 -2.07 13.59
N SER A 162 -16.24 -2.67 13.02
CA SER A 162 -15.79 -4.03 13.32
C SER A 162 -14.77 -4.09 14.47
N GLY A 163 -14.12 -2.95 14.79
CA GLY A 163 -12.99 -2.91 15.69
C GLY A 163 -11.68 -3.37 15.05
N ALA A 164 -11.61 -3.45 13.72
CA ALA A 164 -10.37 -3.77 13.02
C ALA A 164 -9.29 -2.71 13.28
N SER A 165 -8.04 -3.15 13.29
CA SER A 165 -6.87 -2.28 13.42
C SER A 165 -6.15 -2.20 12.08
N LEU A 166 -5.95 -0.98 11.55
CA LEU A 166 -5.16 -0.74 10.35
C LEU A 166 -3.76 -0.27 10.74
N ILE A 167 -2.73 -0.99 10.32
CA ILE A 167 -1.33 -0.62 10.55
C ILE A 167 -0.66 -0.44 9.19
N PRO A 168 -0.15 0.77 8.88
CA PRO A 168 0.46 1.02 7.59
C PRO A 168 1.79 0.29 7.42
N ILE A 169 2.02 -0.26 6.23
CA ILE A 169 3.27 -0.91 5.82
C ILE A 169 4.08 -0.02 4.88
N ASP A 170 3.41 0.81 4.08
CA ASP A 170 4.12 1.77 3.25
C ASP A 170 5.12 2.57 4.09
N SER A 171 6.37 2.70 3.62
CA SER A 171 7.48 3.19 4.45
C SER A 171 7.21 4.56 5.05
N GLU A 172 6.61 5.46 4.27
CA GLU A 172 6.29 6.81 4.67
C GLU A 172 5.18 6.86 5.73
N HIS A 173 4.12 6.09 5.54
CA HIS A 173 3.01 6.03 6.50
C HIS A 173 3.40 5.30 7.78
N ASN A 174 4.18 4.23 7.65
CA ASN A 174 4.73 3.54 8.82
C ASN A 174 5.68 4.46 9.60
N ALA A 175 6.46 5.31 8.92
CA ALA A 175 7.31 6.31 9.53
C ALA A 175 6.50 7.34 10.33
N ILE A 176 5.41 7.87 9.75
CA ILE A 176 4.49 8.75 10.47
C ILE A 176 3.93 8.02 11.69
N PHE A 177 3.41 6.81 11.51
CA PHE A 177 2.83 6.02 12.60
C PHE A 177 3.83 5.82 13.76
N GLN A 178 5.13 5.61 13.46
CA GLN A 178 6.19 5.51 14.46
C GLN A 178 6.50 6.82 15.19
N CYS A 179 6.16 7.98 14.60
CA CYS A 179 6.36 9.30 15.19
C CYS A 179 5.13 9.78 16.00
N LEU A 180 4.02 9.04 15.96
CA LEU A 180 2.82 9.34 16.75
C LEU A 180 2.91 8.80 18.16
N PRO A 181 2.09 9.29 19.09
CA PRO A 181 1.99 8.74 20.44
C PRO A 181 1.72 7.23 20.41
N MET A 182 2.33 6.48 21.33
CA MET A 182 2.07 5.05 21.47
C MET A 182 0.58 4.81 21.73
N GLY A 183 0.03 3.78 21.07
CA GLY A 183 -1.39 3.44 21.16
C GLY A 183 -2.29 4.25 20.23
N TYR A 184 -1.72 5.05 19.30
CA TYR A 184 -2.50 5.68 18.23
C TYR A 184 -3.20 4.62 17.37
N ALA A 185 -4.48 4.82 17.10
CA ALA A 185 -5.25 4.00 16.18
C ALA A 185 -5.57 4.78 14.89
N ALA A 186 -5.46 4.13 13.74
CA ALA A 186 -5.80 4.74 12.47
C ALA A 186 -7.24 5.30 12.49
N GLY A 187 -7.40 6.53 12.04
CA GLY A 187 -8.69 7.24 12.06
C GLY A 187 -8.97 8.02 13.34
N GLU A 188 -8.05 8.07 14.29
CA GLU A 188 -8.12 8.98 15.45
C GLU A 188 -7.51 10.35 15.13
N GLU A 189 -7.97 11.37 15.86
CA GLU A 189 -7.34 12.71 15.80
C GLU A 189 -5.99 12.70 16.49
N ILE A 190 -4.98 13.30 15.87
CA ILE A 190 -3.64 13.40 16.43
C ILE A 190 -3.54 14.67 17.27
N ALA A 191 -3.49 14.53 18.58
CA ALA A 191 -3.41 15.67 19.50
C ALA A 191 -2.12 16.48 19.25
N GLY A 192 -2.30 17.79 19.02
CA GLY A 192 -1.20 18.72 18.81
C GLY A 192 -0.50 18.58 17.46
N LEU A 193 -1.08 17.90 16.50
CA LEU A 193 -0.56 17.86 15.13
C LEU A 193 -0.61 19.26 14.49
N ARG A 194 0.47 19.67 13.86
CA ARG A 194 0.52 20.83 12.96
C ARG A 194 0.45 20.40 11.50
N GLN A 195 1.36 19.50 11.08
CA GLN A 195 1.36 18.93 9.73
C GLN A 195 2.11 17.60 9.67
N LEU A 196 1.79 16.81 8.66
CA LEU A 196 2.55 15.65 8.24
C LEU A 196 3.50 16.04 7.11
N ILE A 197 4.71 15.50 7.08
CA ILE A 197 5.69 15.75 6.04
C ILE A 197 6.06 14.42 5.40
N LEU A 198 5.54 14.19 4.19
CA LEU A 198 5.85 13.04 3.37
C LEU A 198 7.13 13.30 2.59
N THR A 199 8.14 12.47 2.75
CA THR A 199 9.35 12.54 1.93
C THR A 199 9.21 11.68 0.68
N CYS A 200 9.94 12.00 -0.39
CA CYS A 200 10.10 11.16 -1.56
C CYS A 200 11.50 11.33 -2.16
N SER A 201 12.00 10.31 -2.87
CA SER A 201 13.30 10.39 -3.56
C SER A 201 13.29 11.39 -4.73
N GLY A 202 12.11 11.75 -5.23
CA GLY A 202 11.92 12.51 -6.47
C GLY A 202 12.01 11.66 -7.73
N GLY A 203 12.21 10.35 -7.60
CA GLY A 203 12.27 9.39 -8.70
C GLY A 203 13.48 9.55 -9.63
N PRO A 204 13.57 8.74 -10.71
CA PRO A 204 14.70 8.75 -11.63
C PRO A 204 14.80 10.05 -12.43
N PHE A 205 13.71 10.79 -12.59
CA PHE A 205 13.66 12.02 -13.39
C PHE A 205 13.78 13.31 -12.57
N ARG A 206 14.13 13.21 -11.28
CA ARG A 206 14.25 14.38 -10.40
C ARG A 206 15.08 15.52 -11.00
N THR A 207 16.22 15.21 -11.61
CA THR A 207 17.14 16.19 -12.22
C THR A 207 17.01 16.30 -13.74
N ALA A 208 16.14 15.50 -14.36
CA ALA A 208 15.91 15.50 -15.80
C ALA A 208 15.21 16.80 -16.25
N THR A 209 15.40 17.19 -17.51
CA THR A 209 14.62 18.28 -18.12
C THR A 209 13.29 17.72 -18.66
N THR A 210 12.25 18.56 -18.75
CA THR A 210 10.97 18.16 -19.34
C THR A 210 11.15 17.65 -20.77
N ALA A 211 12.07 18.24 -21.55
CA ALA A 211 12.38 17.80 -22.92
C ALA A 211 12.96 16.37 -22.95
N SER A 212 13.83 16.00 -22.01
CA SER A 212 14.35 14.63 -21.93
C SER A 212 13.30 13.61 -21.47
N MET A 213 12.36 14.02 -20.65
CA MET A 213 11.26 13.16 -20.19
C MET A 213 10.28 12.79 -21.31
N GLN A 214 10.18 13.59 -22.39
CA GLN A 214 9.33 13.27 -23.56
C GLN A 214 9.75 11.98 -24.26
N SER A 215 11.03 11.64 -24.23
CA SER A 215 11.57 10.42 -24.83
C SER A 215 11.90 9.33 -23.81
N ALA A 216 11.46 9.50 -22.56
CA ALA A 216 11.74 8.54 -21.50
C ALA A 216 11.15 7.15 -21.81
N THR A 217 11.98 6.15 -21.65
CA THR A 217 11.61 4.75 -21.89
C THR A 217 11.10 4.08 -20.61
N PRO A 218 10.34 2.96 -20.73
CA PRO A 218 9.97 2.16 -19.55
C PRO A 218 11.17 1.73 -18.70
N ALA A 219 12.28 1.36 -19.33
CA ALA A 219 13.50 0.94 -18.63
C ALA A 219 14.10 2.07 -17.78
N GLU A 220 14.09 3.31 -18.26
CA GLU A 220 14.55 4.47 -17.50
C GLU A 220 13.60 4.82 -16.37
N ALA A 221 12.28 4.75 -16.60
CA ALA A 221 11.27 5.07 -15.60
C ALA A 221 11.25 4.08 -14.41
N ILE A 222 11.56 2.80 -14.66
CA ILE A 222 11.63 1.78 -13.59
C ILE A 222 12.96 1.76 -12.83
N ALA A 223 13.99 2.50 -13.28
CA ALA A 223 15.31 2.55 -12.66
C ALA A 223 15.30 3.47 -11.43
N HIS A 224 14.60 3.05 -10.35
CA HIS A 224 14.55 3.85 -9.12
C HIS A 224 15.92 3.91 -8.43
N PRO A 225 16.35 5.12 -7.94
CA PRO A 225 17.71 5.30 -7.41
C PRO A 225 18.01 4.54 -6.12
N ASN A 226 17.02 4.35 -5.24
CA ASN A 226 17.23 3.85 -3.87
C ASN A 226 16.50 2.53 -3.58
N TRP A 227 15.39 2.24 -4.26
CA TRP A 227 14.53 1.09 -3.97
C TRP A 227 14.46 0.12 -5.16
N SER A 228 14.48 -1.17 -4.87
CA SER A 228 14.11 -2.21 -5.83
C SER A 228 12.64 -2.52 -5.68
N MET A 229 11.81 -2.07 -6.63
CA MET A 229 10.35 -2.13 -6.54
C MET A 229 9.74 -2.78 -7.79
N GLY A 230 8.45 -3.10 -7.71
CA GLY A 230 7.67 -3.52 -8.87
C GLY A 230 7.58 -2.41 -9.95
N GLN A 231 7.32 -2.80 -11.18
CA GLN A 231 7.32 -1.86 -12.32
C GLN A 231 6.28 -0.74 -12.17
N LYS A 232 5.05 -1.06 -11.73
CA LYS A 232 3.97 -0.07 -11.56
C LYS A 232 4.37 1.03 -10.57
N ILE A 233 4.79 0.66 -9.37
CA ILE A 233 5.14 1.62 -8.32
C ILE A 233 6.42 2.42 -8.67
N SER A 234 7.34 1.84 -9.48
CA SER A 234 8.52 2.58 -9.97
C SER A 234 8.13 3.69 -10.95
N VAL A 235 7.18 3.44 -11.87
CA VAL A 235 6.63 4.47 -12.76
C VAL A 235 5.84 5.50 -11.96
N ASP A 236 5.05 5.09 -10.97
CA ASP A 236 4.35 6.02 -10.08
C ASP A 236 5.33 6.91 -9.29
N SER A 237 6.47 6.36 -8.87
CA SER A 237 7.54 7.16 -8.26
C SER A 237 8.14 8.15 -9.27
N ALA A 238 8.37 7.73 -10.51
CA ALA A 238 8.92 8.56 -11.57
C ALA A 238 8.01 9.76 -11.94
N THR A 239 6.69 9.59 -11.87
CA THR A 239 5.68 10.64 -12.11
C THR A 239 5.32 11.44 -10.86
N LEU A 240 5.74 11.03 -9.67
CA LEU A 240 5.27 11.43 -8.34
C LEU A 240 3.79 11.09 -8.06
N MET A 241 3.14 10.26 -8.89
CA MET A 241 1.81 9.73 -8.58
C MET A 241 1.84 8.86 -7.33
N ASN A 242 2.92 8.08 -7.10
CA ASN A 242 3.07 7.32 -5.86
C ASN A 242 2.88 8.21 -4.64
N LYS A 243 3.51 9.38 -4.62
CA LYS A 243 3.36 10.35 -3.53
C LYS A 243 1.97 10.97 -3.48
N GLY A 244 1.32 11.11 -4.64
CA GLY A 244 -0.10 11.51 -4.72
C GLY A 244 -1.04 10.49 -4.08
N LEU A 245 -0.86 9.20 -4.37
CA LEU A 245 -1.64 8.11 -3.76
C LEU A 245 -1.38 8.03 -2.24
N GLU A 246 -0.14 8.18 -1.83
CA GLU A 246 0.24 8.23 -0.43
C GLU A 246 -0.37 9.42 0.33
N LEU A 247 -0.46 10.59 -0.30
CA LEU A 247 -1.15 11.73 0.27
C LEU A 247 -2.63 11.41 0.55
N ILE A 248 -3.33 10.78 -0.40
CA ILE A 248 -4.74 10.37 -0.21
C ILE A 248 -4.84 9.32 0.90
N GLU A 249 -3.97 8.32 0.91
CA GLU A 249 -3.93 7.30 1.98
C GLU A 249 -3.72 7.94 3.36
N ALA A 250 -2.80 8.90 3.48
CA ALA A 250 -2.52 9.61 4.72
C ALA A 250 -3.75 10.37 5.25
N THR A 251 -4.57 10.97 4.37
CA THR A 251 -5.80 11.66 4.82
C THR A 251 -6.76 10.73 5.54
N HIS A 252 -6.86 9.48 5.10
CA HIS A 252 -7.71 8.46 5.73
C HIS A 252 -7.08 7.89 7.01
N LEU A 253 -5.81 7.46 6.95
CA LEU A 253 -5.15 6.82 8.09
C LEU A 253 -4.99 7.75 9.29
N PHE A 254 -4.68 9.01 9.02
CA PHE A 254 -4.33 9.98 10.06
C PHE A 254 -5.41 11.04 10.30
N GLN A 255 -6.55 10.95 9.63
CA GLN A 255 -7.69 11.87 9.76
C GLN A 255 -7.27 13.34 9.62
N VAL A 256 -6.45 13.63 8.62
CA VAL A 256 -5.93 14.98 8.34
C VAL A 256 -6.44 15.47 6.99
N ASP A 257 -6.66 16.78 6.90
CA ASP A 257 -6.92 17.41 5.60
C ASP A 257 -5.66 17.39 4.74
N GLN A 258 -5.81 17.25 3.43
CA GLN A 258 -4.71 17.20 2.49
C GLN A 258 -3.82 18.45 2.52
N SER A 259 -4.36 19.60 2.96
CA SER A 259 -3.61 20.85 3.16
C SER A 259 -2.64 20.81 4.35
N ALA A 260 -2.87 19.88 5.30
CA ALA A 260 -1.97 19.63 6.42
C ALA A 260 -0.89 18.57 6.09
N ILE A 261 -0.73 18.22 4.79
CA ILE A 261 0.29 17.28 4.33
C ILE A 261 1.24 18.01 3.37
N GLU A 262 2.46 18.23 3.83
CA GLU A 262 3.56 18.71 3.00
C GLU A 262 4.26 17.55 2.29
N VAL A 263 4.72 17.76 1.07
CA VAL A 263 5.56 16.80 0.32
C VAL A 263 6.90 17.44 0.04
N VAL A 264 7.98 16.77 0.42
CA VAL A 264 9.35 17.22 0.18
C VAL A 264 10.17 16.15 -0.53
N ILE A 265 11.02 16.57 -1.45
CA ILE A 265 11.98 15.69 -2.10
C ILE A 265 13.19 15.53 -1.18
N HIS A 266 13.50 14.28 -0.84
CA HIS A 266 14.65 13.88 -0.04
C HIS A 266 15.43 12.77 -0.77
N PRO A 267 16.41 13.12 -1.59
CA PRO A 267 17.08 12.19 -2.51
C PRO A 267 17.72 10.99 -1.83
N GLU A 268 18.26 11.17 -0.63
CA GLU A 268 18.93 10.10 0.11
C GLU A 268 17.96 9.06 0.66
N SER A 269 16.67 9.40 0.77
CA SER A 269 15.62 8.53 1.32
C SER A 269 15.96 7.91 2.68
N ALA A 270 16.79 8.60 3.47
CA ALA A 270 17.16 8.17 4.82
C ALA A 270 16.08 8.51 5.86
N ILE A 271 15.41 9.66 5.69
CA ILE A 271 14.20 10.03 6.42
C ILE A 271 13.01 9.58 5.60
N HIS A 272 12.19 8.70 6.16
CA HIS A 272 11.03 8.17 5.46
C HIS A 272 9.80 9.05 5.57
N SER A 273 9.58 9.73 6.70
CA SER A 273 8.60 10.82 6.89
C SER A 273 8.80 11.51 8.23
N MET A 274 8.09 12.62 8.43
CA MET A 274 8.17 13.44 9.64
C MET A 274 6.76 13.89 10.09
N VAL A 275 6.65 14.21 11.38
CA VAL A 275 5.45 14.79 12.00
C VAL A 275 5.85 16.08 12.71
N GLU A 276 5.25 17.21 12.34
CA GLU A 276 5.43 18.48 13.00
C GLU A 276 4.29 18.71 13.99
N TYR A 277 4.65 19.07 15.22
CA TYR A 277 3.72 19.33 16.30
C TYR A 277 3.54 20.83 16.55
N ALA A 278 2.45 21.19 17.23
CA ALA A 278 2.07 22.58 17.51
C ALA A 278 3.08 23.36 18.36
N ASP A 279 3.93 22.67 19.12
CA ASP A 279 5.03 23.26 19.89
C ASP A 279 6.28 23.59 19.03
N GLY A 280 6.23 23.28 17.72
CA GLY A 280 7.34 23.46 16.78
C GLY A 280 8.32 22.28 16.72
N SER A 281 8.07 21.19 17.47
CA SER A 281 8.89 19.99 17.39
C SER A 281 8.60 19.24 16.09
N VAL A 282 9.65 18.71 15.45
CA VAL A 282 9.55 17.80 14.29
C VAL A 282 10.13 16.45 14.68
N LEU A 283 9.31 15.40 14.66
CA LEU A 283 9.75 14.02 14.85
C LEU A 283 9.92 13.35 13.49
N ALA A 284 11.01 12.62 13.32
CA ALA A 284 11.35 11.93 12.07
C ALA A 284 11.71 10.47 12.33
N GLN A 285 11.24 9.58 11.47
CA GLN A 285 11.73 8.20 11.45
C GLN A 285 12.78 8.06 10.34
N LEU A 286 13.92 7.50 10.71
CA LEU A 286 15.05 7.24 9.83
C LEU A 286 15.35 5.74 9.78
N GLY A 287 15.77 5.27 8.59
CA GLY A 287 16.16 3.88 8.39
C GLY A 287 16.82 3.67 7.03
N SER A 288 17.41 2.48 6.84
CA SER A 288 17.79 2.03 5.49
C SER A 288 16.56 1.73 4.65
N ALA A 289 16.71 1.75 3.32
CA ALA A 289 15.65 1.46 2.36
C ALA A 289 15.36 -0.06 2.30
N ASP A 290 14.72 -0.59 3.35
CA ASP A 290 14.42 -2.02 3.50
C ASP A 290 13.01 -2.21 4.07
N MET A 291 12.11 -2.81 3.26
CA MET A 291 10.72 -3.03 3.65
C MET A 291 10.55 -3.99 4.83
N ARG A 292 11.57 -4.78 5.18
CA ARG A 292 11.52 -5.62 6.39
C ARG A 292 11.42 -4.78 7.67
N ILE A 293 11.88 -3.53 7.66
CA ILE A 293 11.79 -2.62 8.81
C ILE A 293 10.34 -2.27 9.14
N PRO A 294 9.55 -1.65 8.24
CA PRO A 294 8.14 -1.33 8.52
C PRO A 294 7.28 -2.58 8.71
N ILE A 295 7.57 -3.69 8.01
CA ILE A 295 6.87 -4.96 8.18
C ILE A 295 7.12 -5.55 9.57
N ALA A 296 8.38 -5.60 10.02
CA ALA A 296 8.72 -6.09 11.36
C ALA A 296 8.12 -5.20 12.46
N HIS A 297 8.11 -3.87 12.25
CA HIS A 297 7.44 -2.96 13.16
C HIS A 297 5.93 -3.24 13.25
N ALA A 298 5.24 -3.38 12.12
CA ALA A 298 3.79 -3.60 12.09
C ALA A 298 3.39 -4.98 12.67
N LEU A 299 4.10 -6.05 12.28
CA LEU A 299 3.83 -7.40 12.79
C LEU A 299 4.16 -7.54 14.28
N GLY A 300 5.19 -6.83 14.74
CA GLY A 300 5.64 -6.87 16.14
C GLY A 300 4.91 -5.91 17.06
N TYR A 301 4.19 -4.92 16.51
CA TYR A 301 3.63 -3.82 17.30
C TYR A 301 2.88 -4.33 18.56
N PRO A 302 3.05 -3.68 19.73
CA PRO A 302 3.87 -2.48 19.98
C PRO A 302 5.37 -2.75 20.20
N GLU A 303 5.81 -3.98 20.19
CA GLU A 303 7.21 -4.37 20.37
C GLU A 303 8.01 -4.16 19.08
N ARG A 304 9.35 -4.06 19.24
CA ARG A 304 10.26 -4.01 18.10
C ARG A 304 10.96 -5.35 17.91
N LEU A 305 10.68 -5.98 16.76
CA LEU A 305 11.33 -7.25 16.40
C LEU A 305 12.75 -7.02 15.94
N ALA A 306 13.66 -7.90 16.37
CA ALA A 306 15.04 -7.88 15.91
C ALA A 306 15.11 -8.39 14.46
N MET A 307 15.74 -7.62 13.57
CA MET A 307 15.93 -8.00 12.17
C MET A 307 17.39 -7.82 11.76
N ASP A 308 17.87 -8.74 10.95
CA ASP A 308 19.18 -8.61 10.28
C ASP A 308 18.99 -7.76 9.00
N VAL A 309 19.05 -6.45 9.19
CA VAL A 309 18.97 -5.43 8.13
C VAL A 309 20.19 -4.52 8.21
N GLU A 310 20.53 -3.92 7.08
CA GLU A 310 21.61 -2.94 7.05
C GLU A 310 21.27 -1.76 7.97
N ARG A 311 22.23 -1.37 8.81
CA ARG A 311 22.06 -0.26 9.75
C ARG A 311 22.39 1.05 9.06
N LEU A 312 21.50 2.03 9.21
CA LEU A 312 21.78 3.39 8.76
C LEU A 312 22.96 3.97 9.53
N SER A 313 23.99 4.38 8.80
CA SER A 313 25.14 5.08 9.36
C SER A 313 25.08 6.56 9.01
N LEU A 314 24.74 7.42 9.96
CA LEU A 314 24.64 8.86 9.74
C LEU A 314 26.01 9.48 9.38
N SER A 315 27.10 8.95 9.90
CA SER A 315 28.45 9.40 9.58
C SER A 315 28.87 9.04 8.14
N ALA A 316 28.40 7.91 7.62
CA ALA A 316 28.63 7.52 6.23
C ALA A 316 27.72 8.30 5.27
N LEU A 317 26.48 8.58 5.67
CA LEU A 317 25.55 9.39 4.91
C LEU A 317 26.04 10.85 4.73
N GLY A 318 26.61 11.45 5.78
CA GLY A 318 27.23 12.76 5.77
C GLY A 318 26.24 13.91 5.74
N SER A 319 25.48 14.10 4.67
CA SER A 319 24.49 15.19 4.49
C SER A 319 23.14 14.65 4.02
N MET A 320 22.09 15.38 4.33
CA MET A 320 20.72 15.15 3.86
C MET A 320 20.22 16.42 3.17
N HIS A 321 19.55 16.26 2.04
CA HIS A 321 19.02 17.36 1.24
C HIS A 321 17.50 17.28 1.18
N PHE A 322 16.88 18.46 1.10
CA PHE A 322 15.43 18.61 0.99
C PHE A 322 15.13 19.68 -0.04
N ASP A 323 14.39 19.33 -1.08
CA ASP A 323 13.99 20.22 -2.14
C ASP A 323 12.46 20.31 -2.21
N PRO A 324 11.88 21.43 -2.63
CA PRO A 324 10.46 21.53 -2.93
C PRO A 324 10.11 20.71 -4.19
N VAL A 325 8.85 20.30 -4.30
CA VAL A 325 8.34 19.63 -5.51
C VAL A 325 8.13 20.65 -6.64
N ASP A 326 8.62 20.32 -7.83
CA ASP A 326 8.32 21.05 -9.07
C ASP A 326 6.98 20.56 -9.64
N HIS A 327 5.90 21.28 -9.34
CA HIS A 327 4.54 20.92 -9.73
C HIS A 327 4.26 21.07 -11.23
N GLU A 328 5.01 21.90 -11.96
CA GLU A 328 4.88 22.01 -13.42
C GLU A 328 5.47 20.78 -14.10
N LYS A 329 6.59 20.32 -13.58
CA LYS A 329 7.27 19.12 -14.08
C LYS A 329 6.55 17.83 -13.69
N PHE A 330 5.96 17.77 -12.50
CA PHE A 330 5.29 16.59 -11.95
C PHE A 330 3.83 16.90 -11.58
N PRO A 331 2.94 17.00 -12.58
CA PRO A 331 1.54 17.40 -12.35
C PRO A 331 0.72 16.34 -11.61
N ALA A 332 1.18 15.07 -11.57
CA ALA A 332 0.45 13.97 -10.96
C ALA A 332 0.12 14.21 -9.48
N LEU A 333 1.04 14.82 -8.71
CA LEU A 333 0.79 15.17 -7.31
C LEU A 333 -0.33 16.21 -7.17
N GLY A 334 -0.42 17.17 -8.10
CA GLY A 334 -1.50 18.16 -8.15
C GLY A 334 -2.85 17.51 -8.45
N LEU A 335 -2.90 16.56 -9.39
CA LEU A 335 -4.11 15.78 -9.70
C LEU A 335 -4.60 14.99 -8.49
N ALA A 336 -3.68 14.37 -7.75
CA ALA A 336 -4.01 13.61 -6.55
C ALA A 336 -4.56 14.52 -5.42
N ARG A 337 -3.98 15.72 -5.22
CA ARG A 337 -4.51 16.72 -4.28
C ARG A 337 -5.93 17.14 -4.65
N ALA A 338 -6.16 17.46 -5.92
CA ALA A 338 -7.48 17.84 -6.40
C ALA A 338 -8.50 16.70 -6.24
N ALA A 339 -8.11 15.46 -6.52
CA ALA A 339 -8.97 14.29 -6.32
C ALA A 339 -9.28 14.05 -4.83
N SER A 340 -8.29 14.22 -3.94
CA SER A 340 -8.46 14.14 -2.48
C SER A 340 -9.42 15.21 -1.95
N GLU A 341 -9.26 16.45 -2.39
CA GLU A 341 -10.12 17.59 -2.00
C GLU A 341 -11.56 17.41 -2.47
N ALA A 342 -11.74 16.93 -3.71
CA ALA A 342 -13.07 16.67 -4.25
C ALA A 342 -13.77 15.48 -3.56
N GLY A 343 -12.99 14.49 -3.08
CA GLY A 343 -13.51 13.31 -2.40
C GLY A 343 -14.39 12.41 -3.25
N GLY A 344 -15.26 11.62 -2.61
CA GLY A 344 -16.19 10.72 -3.29
C GLY A 344 -15.49 9.75 -4.24
N ASP A 345 -15.91 9.72 -5.51
CA ASP A 345 -15.38 8.84 -6.54
C ASP A 345 -14.07 9.32 -7.19
N ARG A 346 -13.65 10.57 -6.96
CA ARG A 346 -12.48 11.13 -7.64
C ARG A 346 -11.19 10.37 -7.39
N PRO A 347 -10.88 9.91 -6.16
CA PRO A 347 -9.71 9.05 -5.91
C PRO A 347 -9.80 7.70 -6.65
N VAL A 348 -10.98 7.12 -6.82
CA VAL A 348 -11.19 5.88 -7.61
C VAL A 348 -10.85 6.14 -9.08
N VAL A 349 -11.37 7.26 -9.64
CA VAL A 349 -11.08 7.66 -11.02
C VAL A 349 -9.58 7.88 -11.22
N LEU A 350 -8.93 8.62 -10.31
CA LEU A 350 -7.49 8.86 -10.35
C LEU A 350 -6.70 7.54 -10.40
N ASN A 351 -6.98 6.63 -9.47
CA ASN A 351 -6.23 5.38 -9.34
C ASN A 351 -6.44 4.48 -10.55
N ALA A 352 -7.69 4.25 -10.96
CA ALA A 352 -8.00 3.35 -12.09
C ALA A 352 -7.42 3.88 -13.41
N ALA A 353 -7.54 5.19 -13.66
CA ALA A 353 -6.94 5.82 -14.85
C ALA A 353 -5.41 5.73 -14.83
N ASN A 354 -4.78 5.95 -13.66
CA ASN A 354 -3.33 5.83 -13.52
C ASN A 354 -2.83 4.40 -13.76
N GLU A 355 -3.50 3.39 -13.22
CA GLU A 355 -3.11 1.99 -13.44
C GLU A 355 -3.13 1.64 -14.95
N ILE A 356 -4.16 2.07 -15.70
CA ILE A 356 -4.24 1.85 -17.14
C ILE A 356 -3.19 2.66 -17.90
N ALA A 357 -2.94 3.91 -17.51
CA ALA A 357 -1.94 4.76 -18.14
C ALA A 357 -0.52 4.19 -17.95
N VAL A 358 -0.20 3.74 -16.74
CA VAL A 358 1.09 3.12 -16.42
C VAL A 358 1.28 1.82 -17.19
N ASP A 359 0.25 0.96 -17.26
CA ASP A 359 0.30 -0.27 -18.07
C ASP A 359 0.54 0.05 -19.54
N ALA A 360 -0.18 1.02 -20.10
CA ALA A 360 0.00 1.44 -21.47
C ALA A 360 1.41 1.98 -21.76
N PHE A 361 1.99 2.74 -20.83
CA PHE A 361 3.37 3.21 -20.95
C PHE A 361 4.37 2.05 -20.88
N LEU A 362 4.24 1.13 -19.93
CA LEU A 362 5.12 -0.04 -19.81
C LEU A 362 5.13 -0.91 -21.05
N HIS A 363 4.01 -0.95 -21.79
CA HIS A 363 3.88 -1.63 -23.09
C HIS A 363 4.13 -0.73 -24.29
N ALA A 364 4.71 0.46 -24.08
CA ALA A 364 5.06 1.43 -25.14
C ALA A 364 3.87 1.86 -26.03
N ARG A 365 2.65 1.85 -25.50
CA ARG A 365 1.44 2.32 -26.19
C ARG A 365 1.24 3.84 -26.08
N ILE A 366 1.79 4.45 -25.03
CA ILE A 366 1.83 5.91 -24.79
C ILE A 366 3.21 6.32 -24.31
N GLY A 367 3.54 7.62 -24.41
CA GLY A 367 4.77 8.18 -23.85
C GLY A 367 4.68 8.41 -22.34
N PHE A 368 5.84 8.59 -21.69
CA PHE A 368 5.90 8.89 -20.25
C PHE A 368 5.11 10.15 -19.87
N MET A 369 5.25 11.21 -20.66
CA MET A 369 4.57 12.47 -20.44
C MET A 369 3.08 12.43 -20.76
N ASP A 370 2.55 11.35 -21.33
CA ASP A 370 1.12 11.17 -21.60
C ASP A 370 0.36 10.60 -20.40
N ILE A 371 1.06 10.04 -19.41
CA ILE A 371 0.45 9.38 -18.23
C ILE A 371 -0.46 10.38 -17.47
N SER A 372 0.09 11.48 -16.97
CA SER A 372 -0.68 12.45 -16.21
C SER A 372 -1.79 13.14 -17.02
N PRO A 373 -1.59 13.54 -18.29
CA PRO A 373 -2.66 14.05 -19.14
C PRO A 373 -3.80 13.07 -19.40
N LEU A 374 -3.53 11.75 -19.47
CA LEU A 374 -4.58 10.74 -19.60
C LEU A 374 -5.42 10.66 -18.32
N VAL A 375 -4.77 10.67 -17.14
CA VAL A 375 -5.46 10.70 -15.84
C VAL A 375 -6.32 11.95 -15.70
N ASP A 376 -5.79 13.13 -16.04
CA ASP A 376 -6.54 14.39 -16.03
C ASP A 376 -7.75 14.35 -16.95
N GLN A 377 -7.57 13.80 -18.16
CA GLN A 377 -8.69 13.64 -19.12
C GLN A 377 -9.79 12.74 -18.56
N CYS A 378 -9.48 11.63 -17.92
CA CYS A 378 -10.46 10.76 -17.24
C CYS A 378 -11.18 11.50 -16.10
N LEU A 379 -10.44 12.24 -15.26
CA LEU A 379 -11.00 13.04 -14.18
C LEU A 379 -12.01 14.10 -14.70
N ASN A 380 -11.75 14.70 -15.86
CA ASN A 380 -12.58 15.73 -16.44
C ASN A 380 -13.80 15.17 -17.23
N GLN A 381 -13.67 14.02 -17.88
CA GLN A 381 -14.74 13.45 -18.72
C GLN A 381 -15.74 12.62 -17.92
N ILE A 382 -15.29 11.94 -16.86
CA ILE A 382 -16.17 11.08 -16.07
C ILE A 382 -16.95 11.94 -15.08
N ALA A 383 -18.28 11.95 -15.23
CA ALA A 383 -19.16 12.62 -14.30
C ALA A 383 -19.06 11.99 -12.90
N SER A 384 -19.03 12.86 -11.87
CA SER A 384 -18.96 12.38 -10.48
C SER A 384 -20.20 11.56 -10.11
N GLN A 385 -19.96 10.46 -9.42
CA GLN A 385 -20.98 9.52 -8.95
C GLN A 385 -20.89 9.32 -7.43
N PRO A 386 -22.02 9.11 -6.76
CA PRO A 386 -21.98 8.83 -5.33
C PRO A 386 -21.41 7.43 -5.07
N ILE A 387 -20.67 7.30 -3.98
CA ILE A 387 -20.21 6.02 -3.44
C ILE A 387 -20.93 5.78 -2.11
N SER A 388 -21.66 4.67 -2.02
CA SER A 388 -22.36 4.25 -0.80
C SER A 388 -21.94 2.85 -0.33
N CYS A 389 -21.37 2.04 -1.21
CA CYS A 389 -20.95 0.68 -0.94
C CYS A 389 -19.73 0.30 -1.79
N LEU A 390 -19.14 -0.86 -1.50
CA LEU A 390 -17.98 -1.37 -2.22
C LEU A 390 -18.29 -1.67 -3.69
N GLU A 391 -19.50 -2.11 -3.98
CA GLU A 391 -20.00 -2.41 -5.33
C GLU A 391 -19.97 -1.17 -6.22
N ASP A 392 -20.27 0.03 -5.67
CA ASP A 392 -20.19 1.29 -6.38
C ASP A 392 -18.73 1.60 -6.78
N VAL A 393 -17.79 1.41 -5.83
CA VAL A 393 -16.34 1.58 -6.08
C VAL A 393 -15.88 0.68 -7.23
N LEU A 394 -16.24 -0.60 -7.18
CA LEU A 394 -15.87 -1.57 -8.21
C LEU A 394 -16.53 -1.29 -9.57
N ALA A 395 -17.74 -0.75 -9.57
CA ALA A 395 -18.43 -0.36 -10.81
C ALA A 395 -17.76 0.85 -11.45
N ILE A 396 -17.40 1.86 -10.66
CA ILE A 396 -16.69 3.06 -11.11
C ILE A 396 -15.31 2.67 -11.63
N ASP A 397 -14.55 1.85 -10.90
CA ASP A 397 -13.22 1.37 -11.33
C ASP A 397 -13.30 0.71 -12.72
N ARG A 398 -14.24 -0.22 -12.94
CA ARG A 398 -14.43 -0.88 -14.25
C ARG A 398 -14.76 0.13 -15.35
N MET A 399 -15.67 1.08 -15.10
CA MET A 399 -16.04 2.10 -16.08
C MET A 399 -14.83 2.98 -16.45
N VAL A 400 -14.06 3.41 -15.45
CA VAL A 400 -12.89 4.26 -15.67
C VAL A 400 -11.82 3.52 -16.48
N ARG A 401 -11.55 2.26 -16.16
CA ARG A 401 -10.60 1.42 -16.93
C ARG A 401 -11.00 1.31 -18.39
N GLN A 402 -12.28 1.09 -18.66
CA GLN A 402 -12.78 1.06 -20.04
C GLN A 402 -12.60 2.41 -20.74
N THR A 403 -12.99 3.51 -20.11
CA THR A 403 -12.82 4.86 -20.67
C THR A 403 -11.35 5.17 -20.95
N ALA A 404 -10.44 4.84 -20.03
CA ALA A 404 -9.01 5.08 -20.22
C ALA A 404 -8.44 4.27 -21.40
N VAL A 405 -8.89 3.02 -21.60
CA VAL A 405 -8.49 2.20 -22.76
C VAL A 405 -8.99 2.81 -24.07
N GLU A 406 -10.24 3.30 -24.12
CA GLU A 406 -10.82 3.97 -25.28
C GLU A 406 -10.02 5.23 -25.64
N LEU A 407 -9.69 6.08 -24.65
CA LEU A 407 -8.88 7.28 -24.85
C LEU A 407 -7.44 6.98 -25.35
N ILE A 408 -6.86 5.86 -24.96
CA ILE A 408 -5.57 5.41 -25.50
C ILE A 408 -5.71 5.01 -26.97
N GLY A 409 -6.78 4.30 -27.33
CA GLY A 409 -7.06 3.90 -28.71
C GLY A 409 -7.29 5.09 -29.68
N GLU A 410 -7.83 6.20 -29.19
CA GLU A 410 -8.00 7.43 -29.96
C GLU A 410 -6.70 8.21 -30.20
N ARG A 411 -5.64 7.95 -29.40
CA ARG A 411 -4.30 8.58 -29.52
C ARG A 411 -3.36 7.81 -30.43
N ALA A 412 -3.64 6.53 -30.69
CA ALA A 412 -2.84 5.63 -31.54
C ALA A 412 -3.20 5.79 -33.02
#